data_0588a57be0e802f7445d7e35e78ca767
#
_entry.id   0588a57be0e802f7445d7e35e78ca767
#
_cell.length_a   1.000
_cell.length_b   1.000
_cell.length_c   1.000
_cell.angle_alpha   90.00
_cell.angle_beta   90.00
_cell.angle_gamma   90.00
#
_symmetry.space_group_name_H-M   'P 1'
#
loop_
_entity.id
_entity.type
_entity.pdbx_description
1 polymer ?
#
loop_
_entity_poly.entity_id
_entity_poly.type
_entity_poly.pdbx_seq_one_letter_code
_entity_poly.pdbx_strand_id
1 'polypeptide(L)'
;SMTLDVQIADIHVSIKDVRNFLESDRIRNYSPIESYLYDCLGKWDGKDRIRALARTVPTNNPHWEDWFYTWFLGMVDQWRGMYRRQYGNSTMPLLISKQGYNKSTFCRRLIPTELSWGFSDNMILSEKRQVLQAMSQFLLINLDEFNQISPQVQQGFLKNLLQLPTVKIKPPYGSHVQEFPRLASFIATSNMTDILSDPSGNRRFLGVELTGPIDVSGRLNYEQLYAQAMQALERGEKSYFDAKETAIIMQHNRQFEQISPIKQCFLQVFEPASTPENGEYLMAAAIFDILKQKFGSSLQVSSIQKLGRELQNIEGLKNRRTRFGTEYLVVRK
;
A
#
# COMPACT_ATOMS: atom_id res chain seq x y z
N SER A 1 15.87 -14.81 33.91
CA SER A 1 15.52 -13.41 33.59
C SER A 1 16.54 -12.47 34.25
N MET A 2 16.78 -11.29 33.67
CA MET A 2 17.78 -10.34 34.20
C MET A 2 17.60 -10.03 35.68
N THR A 3 16.39 -9.92 36.19
CA THR A 3 16.11 -9.75 37.63
C THR A 3 16.58 -10.98 38.44
N LEU A 4 16.35 -12.18 37.94
CA LEU A 4 16.77 -13.41 38.56
C LEU A 4 18.31 -13.54 38.54
N ASP A 5 18.95 -13.18 37.43
CA ASP A 5 20.42 -13.28 37.27
C ASP A 5 21.13 -12.30 38.24
N VAL A 6 20.55 -11.09 38.41
CA VAL A 6 21.08 -10.11 39.37
C VAL A 6 20.86 -10.55 40.83
N GLN A 7 19.73 -11.19 41.12
CA GLN A 7 19.45 -11.76 42.44
C GLN A 7 20.36 -12.96 42.78
N ILE A 8 20.68 -13.80 41.78
CA ILE A 8 21.66 -14.90 41.93
C ILE A 8 23.07 -14.34 42.25
N ALA A 9 23.39 -13.14 41.75
CA ALA A 9 24.62 -12.42 42.06
C ALA A 9 24.59 -11.71 43.45
N ASP A 10 23.61 -12.03 44.31
CA ASP A 10 23.40 -11.50 45.67
C ASP A 10 23.18 -9.98 45.71
N ILE A 11 22.65 -9.40 44.63
CA ILE A 11 22.29 -7.99 44.56
C ILE A 11 20.81 -7.84 44.79
N HIS A 12 20.42 -7.19 45.90
CA HIS A 12 19.03 -6.91 46.20
C HIS A 12 18.43 -5.83 45.33
N VAL A 13 17.71 -6.23 44.28
CA VAL A 13 17.02 -5.30 43.35
C VAL A 13 15.58 -5.73 43.13
N SER A 14 14.70 -4.77 42.99
CA SER A 14 13.32 -5.02 42.56
C SER A 14 13.22 -5.04 41.03
N ILE A 15 12.12 -5.65 40.51
CA ILE A 15 11.81 -5.59 39.08
C ILE A 15 11.71 -4.14 38.59
N LYS A 16 11.25 -3.22 39.45
CA LYS A 16 11.15 -1.80 39.15
C LYS A 16 12.53 -1.16 38.95
N ASP A 17 13.49 -1.53 39.79
CA ASP A 17 14.87 -0.99 39.69
C ASP A 17 15.56 -1.48 38.42
N VAL A 18 15.39 -2.75 38.08
CA VAL A 18 15.88 -3.31 36.81
C VAL A 18 15.25 -2.60 35.62
N ARG A 19 13.94 -2.36 35.66
CA ARG A 19 13.24 -1.64 34.59
C ARG A 19 13.75 -0.20 34.47
N ASN A 20 13.84 0.52 35.56
CA ASN A 20 14.36 1.89 35.58
C ASN A 20 15.79 1.98 35.05
N PHE A 21 16.62 0.98 35.34
CA PHE A 21 17.96 0.90 34.80
C PHE A 21 17.96 0.63 33.28
N LEU A 22 17.14 -0.29 32.82
CA LEU A 22 16.99 -0.60 31.36
C LEU A 22 16.43 0.57 30.56
N GLU A 23 15.56 1.40 31.18
CA GLU A 23 14.96 2.58 30.57
C GLU A 23 15.82 3.85 30.75
N SER A 24 16.96 3.76 31.45
CA SER A 24 17.86 4.90 31.67
C SER A 24 18.77 5.15 30.47
N ASP A 25 19.31 6.37 30.39
CA ASP A 25 20.32 6.79 29.41
C ASP A 25 21.70 6.11 29.57
N ARG A 26 21.87 5.32 30.66
CA ARG A 26 23.09 4.53 30.89
C ARG A 26 23.21 3.30 30.03
N ILE A 27 22.08 2.81 29.47
CA ILE A 27 22.08 1.69 28.56
C ILE A 27 22.05 2.23 27.13
N ARG A 28 22.99 1.75 26.33
CA ARG A 28 23.05 2.11 24.92
C ARG A 28 21.84 1.50 24.21
N ASN A 29 21.06 2.35 23.54
CA ASN A 29 19.98 1.87 22.70
C ASN A 29 20.55 0.98 21.58
N TYR A 30 20.04 -0.23 21.46
CA TYR A 30 20.39 -1.17 20.40
C TYR A 30 19.21 -1.27 19.43
N SER A 31 19.46 -0.94 18.17
CA SER A 31 18.52 -1.13 17.07
C SER A 31 19.01 -2.29 16.21
N PRO A 32 18.34 -3.46 16.24
CA PRO A 32 18.72 -4.59 15.40
C PRO A 32 18.64 -4.26 13.91
N ILE A 33 17.74 -3.35 13.52
CA ILE A 33 17.56 -2.90 12.14
C ILE A 33 18.77 -2.07 11.70
N GLU A 34 19.14 -1.06 12.48
CA GLU A 34 20.29 -0.21 12.19
C GLU A 34 21.59 -1.02 12.14
N SER A 35 21.76 -1.95 13.09
CA SER A 35 22.91 -2.85 13.11
C SER A 35 22.98 -3.68 11.83
N TYR A 36 21.86 -4.33 11.45
CA TYR A 36 21.79 -5.14 10.24
C TYR A 36 22.12 -4.32 8.97
N LEU A 37 21.51 -3.16 8.81
CA LEU A 37 21.73 -2.30 7.64
C LEU A 37 23.15 -1.75 7.61
N TYR A 38 23.71 -1.38 8.77
CA TYR A 38 25.09 -0.92 8.88
C TYR A 38 26.07 -2.02 8.50
N ASP A 39 25.83 -3.26 8.93
CA ASP A 39 26.65 -4.43 8.56
C ASP A 39 26.61 -4.74 7.06
N CYS A 40 25.54 -4.34 6.36
CA CYS A 40 25.45 -4.48 4.89
C CYS A 40 26.18 -3.37 4.13
N LEU A 41 26.42 -2.23 4.76
CA LEU A 41 26.96 -1.04 4.10
C LEU A 41 28.36 -1.30 3.50
N GLY A 42 28.54 -0.90 2.24
CA GLY A 42 29.81 -1.03 1.52
C GLY A 42 30.15 -2.43 1.00
N LYS A 43 29.31 -3.43 1.24
CA LYS A 43 29.56 -4.82 0.83
C LYS A 43 29.00 -5.20 -0.55
N TRP A 44 28.28 -4.30 -1.23
CA TRP A 44 27.67 -4.62 -2.51
C TRP A 44 28.70 -4.97 -3.59
N ASP A 45 28.49 -6.11 -4.25
CA ASP A 45 29.36 -6.65 -5.30
C ASP A 45 29.06 -6.14 -6.72
N GLY A 46 28.15 -5.18 -6.87
CA GLY A 46 27.78 -4.56 -8.14
C GLY A 46 26.65 -5.26 -8.92
N LYS A 47 26.13 -6.41 -8.45
CA LYS A 47 25.05 -7.12 -9.14
C LYS A 47 23.68 -6.60 -8.74
N ASP A 48 22.80 -6.36 -9.71
CA ASP A 48 21.42 -5.92 -9.47
C ASP A 48 20.53 -7.08 -9.01
N ARG A 49 20.46 -7.27 -7.71
CA ARG A 49 19.67 -8.33 -7.08
C ARG A 49 18.25 -7.91 -6.80
N ILE A 50 17.99 -6.60 -6.64
CA ILE A 50 16.64 -6.11 -6.39
C ILE A 50 15.77 -6.36 -7.63
N ARG A 51 16.24 -5.97 -8.83
CA ARG A 51 15.51 -6.28 -10.06
C ARG A 51 15.51 -7.77 -10.39
N ALA A 52 16.60 -8.51 -10.06
CA ALA A 52 16.62 -9.96 -10.20
C ALA A 52 15.54 -10.63 -9.33
N LEU A 53 15.30 -10.12 -8.12
CA LEU A 53 14.20 -10.58 -7.27
C LEU A 53 12.83 -10.20 -7.86
N ALA A 54 12.68 -8.99 -8.41
CA ALA A 54 11.45 -8.61 -9.10
C ALA A 54 11.11 -9.54 -10.26
N ARG A 55 12.11 -9.95 -11.07
CA ARG A 55 11.94 -10.88 -12.20
C ARG A 55 11.47 -12.28 -11.81
N THR A 56 11.56 -12.68 -10.54
CA THR A 56 10.96 -13.94 -10.08
C THR A 56 9.42 -13.90 -10.08
N VAL A 57 8.82 -12.72 -10.17
CA VAL A 57 7.37 -12.48 -10.28
C VAL A 57 7.02 -12.39 -11.77
N PRO A 58 6.45 -13.44 -12.38
CA PRO A 58 6.10 -13.43 -13.80
C PRO A 58 4.90 -12.53 -14.05
N THR A 59 5.09 -11.49 -14.87
CA THR A 59 4.06 -10.51 -15.20
C THR A 59 4.27 -9.89 -16.57
N ASN A 60 3.20 -9.37 -17.18
CA ASN A 60 3.24 -8.59 -18.40
C ASN A 60 3.37 -7.07 -18.14
N ASN A 61 3.48 -6.66 -16.87
CA ASN A 61 3.69 -5.26 -16.54
C ASN A 61 5.13 -4.84 -16.85
N PRO A 62 5.38 -4.02 -17.90
CA PRO A 62 6.73 -3.65 -18.31
C PRO A 62 7.45 -2.75 -17.29
N HIS A 63 6.72 -2.15 -16.36
CA HIS A 63 7.25 -1.24 -15.34
C HIS A 63 7.58 -1.96 -14.02
N TRP A 64 7.24 -3.25 -13.89
CA TRP A 64 7.29 -3.94 -12.61
C TRP A 64 8.67 -3.92 -11.96
N GLU A 65 9.73 -4.22 -12.71
CA GLU A 65 11.09 -4.28 -12.16
C GLU A 65 11.53 -2.94 -11.56
N ASP A 66 11.26 -1.82 -12.27
CA ASP A 66 11.62 -0.49 -11.80
C ASP A 66 10.73 -0.02 -10.65
N TRP A 67 9.44 -0.35 -10.69
CA TRP A 67 8.53 -0.04 -9.58
C TRP A 67 8.92 -0.79 -8.32
N PHE A 68 9.24 -2.08 -8.45
CA PHE A 68 9.69 -2.89 -7.32
C PHE A 68 11.01 -2.36 -6.77
N TYR A 69 11.95 -2.00 -7.64
CA TYR A 69 13.22 -1.39 -7.24
C TYR A 69 13.01 -0.12 -6.41
N THR A 70 12.26 0.83 -6.93
CA THR A 70 11.97 2.10 -6.24
C THR A 70 11.24 1.89 -4.92
N TRP A 71 10.24 1.00 -4.90
CA TRP A 71 9.52 0.66 -3.69
C TRP A 71 10.41 -0.04 -2.65
N PHE A 72 11.28 -0.94 -3.07
CA PHE A 72 12.22 -1.65 -2.19
C PHE A 72 13.21 -0.66 -1.55
N LEU A 73 13.74 0.27 -2.32
CA LEU A 73 14.53 1.37 -1.77
C LEU A 73 13.71 2.19 -0.76
N GLY A 74 12.45 2.48 -1.07
CA GLY A 74 11.53 3.17 -0.17
C GLY A 74 11.29 2.40 1.14
N MET A 75 11.22 1.07 1.09
CA MET A 75 11.11 0.20 2.25
C MET A 75 12.36 0.28 3.13
N VAL A 76 13.55 0.10 2.55
CA VAL A 76 14.82 0.16 3.27
C VAL A 76 15.07 1.56 3.85
N ASP A 77 14.79 2.60 3.08
CA ASP A 77 14.91 3.98 3.52
C ASP A 77 13.94 4.32 4.67
N GLN A 78 12.73 3.70 4.69
CA GLN A 78 11.80 3.79 5.82
C GLN A 78 12.42 3.24 7.11
N TRP A 79 13.22 2.17 7.03
CA TRP A 79 13.91 1.57 8.18
C TRP A 79 15.08 2.41 8.69
N ARG A 80 15.78 3.13 7.80
CA ARG A 80 16.97 3.94 8.12
C ARG A 80 16.64 5.30 8.74
N GLY A 81 15.66 5.97 8.19
CA GLY A 81 15.56 7.41 8.24
C GLY A 81 14.44 7.96 9.09
N MET A 82 14.03 7.22 10.02
CA MET A 82 12.83 7.38 10.81
C MET A 82 12.49 8.80 11.21
N TYR A 83 13.46 9.60 11.62
CA TYR A 83 13.24 10.99 12.07
C TYR A 83 13.47 12.06 11.00
N ARG A 84 14.00 11.68 9.84
CA ARG A 84 14.37 12.63 8.77
C ARG A 84 13.35 12.66 7.62
N ARG A 85 12.39 11.73 7.60
CA ARG A 85 11.41 11.65 6.52
C ARG A 85 10.24 12.59 6.78
N GLN A 86 9.94 13.40 5.77
CA GLN A 86 8.71 14.19 5.73
C GLN A 86 7.49 13.31 5.41
N TYR A 87 7.67 12.23 4.63
CA TYR A 87 6.62 11.32 4.22
C TYR A 87 7.05 9.87 4.40
N GLY A 88 6.10 9.00 4.77
CA GLY A 88 6.31 7.56 4.78
C GLY A 88 6.39 6.97 3.37
N ASN A 89 6.83 5.71 3.24
CA ASN A 89 6.70 4.94 2.00
C ASN A 89 5.20 4.75 1.68
N SER A 90 4.68 5.60 0.81
CA SER A 90 3.24 5.77 0.57
C SER A 90 2.69 4.81 -0.49
N THR A 91 3.53 3.98 -1.08
CA THR A 91 3.16 3.00 -2.09
C THR A 91 3.32 1.58 -1.59
N MET A 92 2.58 0.66 -2.17
CA MET A 92 2.70 -0.77 -1.88
C MET A 92 2.47 -1.61 -3.14
N PRO A 93 3.29 -2.64 -3.38
CA PRO A 93 2.99 -3.66 -4.38
C PRO A 93 1.69 -4.37 -4.06
N LEU A 94 0.89 -4.65 -5.09
CA LEU A 94 -0.35 -5.39 -5.02
C LEU A 94 -0.27 -6.55 -6.00
N LEU A 95 0.04 -7.75 -5.47
CA LEU A 95 0.22 -8.96 -6.25
C LEU A 95 -1.12 -9.65 -6.49
N ILE A 96 -1.53 -9.74 -7.73
CA ILE A 96 -2.86 -10.22 -8.15
C ILE A 96 -2.69 -11.52 -8.94
N SER A 97 -3.30 -12.59 -8.47
CA SER A 97 -3.38 -13.87 -9.21
C SER A 97 -4.35 -14.81 -8.51
N LYS A 98 -4.74 -15.86 -9.17
CA LYS A 98 -5.42 -16.99 -8.51
C LYS A 98 -4.57 -17.58 -7.37
N GLN A 99 -5.20 -18.35 -6.50
CA GLN A 99 -4.56 -19.03 -5.39
C GLN A 99 -3.44 -19.99 -5.84
N GLY A 100 -2.45 -20.22 -4.98
CA GLY A 100 -1.35 -21.16 -5.25
C GLY A 100 -0.15 -20.57 -6.02
N TYR A 101 -0.12 -19.25 -6.31
CA TYR A 101 0.97 -18.61 -7.04
C TYR A 101 2.12 -18.09 -6.15
N ASN A 102 2.26 -18.59 -4.93
CA ASN A 102 3.33 -18.29 -3.97
C ASN A 102 3.44 -16.81 -3.52
N LYS A 103 2.36 -16.03 -3.66
CA LYS A 103 2.36 -14.59 -3.32
C LYS A 103 2.78 -14.33 -1.86
N SER A 104 2.13 -14.94 -0.89
CA SER A 104 2.42 -14.73 0.54
C SER A 104 3.82 -15.24 0.91
N THR A 105 4.30 -16.34 0.27
CA THR A 105 5.67 -16.82 0.41
C THR A 105 6.68 -15.79 -0.09
N PHE A 106 6.44 -15.18 -1.27
CA PHE A 106 7.29 -14.12 -1.80
C PHE A 106 7.33 -12.92 -0.85
N CYS A 107 6.17 -12.47 -0.34
CA CYS A 107 6.12 -11.34 0.60
C CYS A 107 6.99 -11.61 1.85
N ARG A 108 6.89 -12.79 2.43
CA ARG A 108 7.67 -13.17 3.62
C ARG A 108 9.17 -13.22 3.35
N ARG A 109 9.58 -13.65 2.16
CA ARG A 109 10.99 -13.73 1.74
C ARG A 109 11.65 -12.37 1.53
N LEU A 110 10.91 -11.27 1.53
CA LEU A 110 11.51 -9.94 1.43
C LEU A 110 12.26 -9.55 2.71
N ILE A 111 11.92 -10.14 3.86
CA ILE A 111 12.56 -9.86 5.14
C ILE A 111 13.68 -10.87 5.39
N PRO A 112 14.89 -10.40 5.76
CA PRO A 112 16.00 -11.30 6.09
C PRO A 112 15.71 -12.12 7.35
N THR A 113 16.31 -13.29 7.46
CA THR A 113 16.07 -14.24 8.54
C THR A 113 16.31 -13.62 9.91
N GLU A 114 17.33 -12.79 10.04
CA GLU A 114 17.73 -12.09 11.27
C GLU A 114 16.67 -11.09 11.74
N LEU A 115 15.88 -10.58 10.82
CA LEU A 115 14.81 -9.62 11.08
C LEU A 115 13.40 -10.23 10.86
N SER A 116 13.27 -11.56 10.88
CA SER A 116 12.02 -12.27 10.58
C SER A 116 10.85 -11.90 11.49
N TRP A 117 11.12 -11.44 12.71
CA TRP A 117 10.14 -10.87 13.63
C TRP A 117 9.45 -9.62 13.07
N GLY A 118 10.09 -8.94 12.12
CA GLY A 118 9.58 -7.71 11.47
C GLY A 118 8.53 -7.94 10.37
N PHE A 119 8.13 -9.19 10.11
CA PHE A 119 7.08 -9.50 9.14
C PHE A 119 5.74 -9.77 9.83
N SER A 120 4.65 -9.24 9.25
CA SER A 120 3.28 -9.53 9.67
C SER A 120 2.37 -9.73 8.46
N ASP A 121 1.48 -10.74 8.51
CA ASP A 121 0.49 -11.06 7.48
C ASP A 121 -0.93 -11.25 8.05
N ASN A 122 -1.15 -10.88 9.29
CA ASN A 122 -2.42 -11.07 10.00
C ASN A 122 -3.02 -9.77 10.56
N MET A 123 -2.77 -8.64 9.91
CA MET A 123 -3.25 -7.35 10.37
C MET A 123 -4.75 -7.17 10.12
N ILE A 124 -5.49 -6.79 11.17
CA ILE A 124 -6.91 -6.46 11.11
C ILE A 124 -7.08 -4.94 11.04
N LEU A 125 -7.40 -4.41 9.86
CA LEU A 125 -7.47 -2.95 9.61
C LEU A 125 -8.60 -2.23 10.36
N SER A 126 -9.62 -2.94 10.87
CA SER A 126 -10.66 -2.34 11.71
C SER A 126 -10.16 -1.91 13.10
N GLU A 127 -9.08 -2.53 13.57
CA GLU A 127 -8.46 -2.31 14.89
C GLU A 127 -7.42 -1.17 14.83
N LYS A 128 -7.86 0.06 14.59
CA LYS A 128 -6.99 1.22 14.30
C LYS A 128 -5.82 1.38 15.27
N ARG A 129 -6.03 1.14 16.56
CA ARG A 129 -4.96 1.28 17.57
C ARG A 129 -3.88 0.22 17.39
N GLN A 130 -4.27 -1.02 17.15
CA GLN A 130 -3.33 -2.13 16.90
C GLN A 130 -2.57 -1.92 15.61
N VAL A 131 -3.24 -1.42 14.56
CA VAL A 131 -2.60 -1.07 13.28
C VAL A 131 -1.52 -0.01 13.48
N LEU A 132 -1.81 1.08 14.18
CA LEU A 132 -0.82 2.13 14.45
C LEU A 132 0.36 1.60 15.28
N GLN A 133 0.11 0.73 16.27
CA GLN A 133 1.15 0.08 17.04
C GLN A 133 2.00 -0.84 16.16
N ALA A 134 1.38 -1.64 15.32
CA ALA A 134 2.07 -2.55 14.40
C ALA A 134 2.99 -1.79 13.42
N MET A 135 2.60 -0.59 12.97
CA MET A 135 3.43 0.24 12.09
C MET A 135 4.75 0.70 12.70
N SER A 136 4.85 0.79 14.02
CA SER A 136 6.09 1.11 14.73
C SER A 136 6.89 -0.12 15.16
N GLN A 137 6.33 -1.31 15.00
CA GLN A 137 6.94 -2.57 15.46
C GLN A 137 7.38 -3.49 14.32
N PHE A 138 6.59 -3.56 13.24
CA PHE A 138 6.92 -4.41 12.09
C PHE A 138 7.65 -3.62 10.99
N LEU A 139 8.37 -4.33 10.15
CA LEU A 139 9.15 -3.79 9.03
C LEU A 139 8.38 -3.87 7.71
N LEU A 140 7.67 -4.98 7.52
CA LEU A 140 6.84 -5.23 6.36
C LEU A 140 5.53 -5.88 6.80
N ILE A 141 4.43 -5.27 6.38
CA ILE A 141 3.09 -5.78 6.63
C ILE A 141 2.49 -6.22 5.31
N ASN A 142 2.15 -7.50 5.20
CA ASN A 142 1.40 -8.03 4.08
C ASN A 142 -0.10 -7.95 4.39
N LEU A 143 -0.83 -7.19 3.57
CA LEU A 143 -2.28 -7.20 3.57
C LEU A 143 -2.76 -8.35 2.69
N ASP A 144 -2.82 -9.55 3.28
CA ASP A 144 -3.30 -10.73 2.57
C ASP A 144 -4.79 -10.62 2.29
N GLU A 145 -5.25 -11.23 1.20
CA GLU A 145 -6.64 -11.16 0.76
C GLU A 145 -7.20 -9.71 0.67
N PHE A 146 -6.43 -8.83 0.04
CA PHE A 146 -6.77 -7.40 -0.10
C PHE A 146 -8.20 -7.16 -0.63
N ASN A 147 -8.73 -8.09 -1.41
CA ASN A 147 -10.11 -8.08 -1.90
C ASN A 147 -11.18 -8.11 -0.80
N GLN A 148 -10.84 -8.53 0.42
CA GLN A 148 -11.76 -8.50 1.56
C GLN A 148 -11.79 -7.13 2.27
N ILE A 149 -10.85 -6.24 1.96
CA ILE A 149 -10.82 -4.89 2.55
C ILE A 149 -11.93 -4.05 1.91
N SER A 150 -12.87 -3.59 2.75
CA SER A 150 -14.01 -2.82 2.25
C SER A 150 -13.58 -1.52 1.56
N PRO A 151 -14.35 -1.03 0.56
CA PRO A 151 -14.07 0.24 -0.12
C PRO A 151 -13.89 1.42 0.83
N GLN A 152 -14.69 1.50 1.92
CA GLN A 152 -14.61 2.57 2.90
C GLN A 152 -13.26 2.58 3.65
N VAL A 153 -12.71 1.39 3.95
CA VAL A 153 -11.40 1.24 4.60
C VAL A 153 -10.28 1.60 3.62
N GLN A 154 -10.37 1.17 2.36
CA GLN A 154 -9.39 1.53 1.32
C GLN A 154 -9.34 3.04 1.10
N GLN A 155 -10.49 3.68 0.89
CA GLN A 155 -10.60 5.11 0.56
C GLN A 155 -10.29 6.03 1.75
N GLY A 156 -10.58 5.60 2.96
CA GLY A 156 -10.41 6.38 4.18
C GLY A 156 -9.16 6.03 4.95
N PHE A 157 -9.23 4.98 5.74
CA PHE A 157 -8.20 4.67 6.72
C PHE A 157 -6.86 4.25 6.08
N LEU A 158 -6.87 3.31 5.14
CA LEU A 158 -5.65 2.82 4.50
C LEU A 158 -4.94 3.92 3.71
N LYS A 159 -5.69 4.74 3.00
CA LYS A 159 -5.16 5.91 2.27
C LYS A 159 -4.37 6.86 3.17
N ASN A 160 -4.89 7.15 4.35
CA ASN A 160 -4.23 8.01 5.33
C ASN A 160 -3.03 7.29 5.97
N LEU A 161 -3.21 6.02 6.32
CA LEU A 161 -2.19 5.20 6.96
C LEU A 161 -0.89 5.12 6.15
N LEU A 162 -1.00 4.92 4.83
CA LEU A 162 0.14 4.81 3.93
C LEU A 162 0.98 6.09 3.83
N GLN A 163 0.46 7.24 4.22
CA GLN A 163 1.16 8.53 4.15
C GLN A 163 1.85 8.92 5.46
N LEU A 164 1.51 8.29 6.59
CA LEU A 164 2.07 8.65 7.88
C LEU A 164 3.59 8.39 7.94
N PRO A 165 4.43 9.38 8.26
CA PRO A 165 5.84 9.16 8.54
C PRO A 165 6.08 8.66 9.97
N THR A 166 5.20 9.03 10.89
CA THR A 166 5.23 8.70 12.33
C THR A 166 3.86 8.25 12.79
N VAL A 167 3.79 7.58 13.93
CA VAL A 167 2.56 7.14 14.56
C VAL A 167 2.48 7.66 15.99
N LYS A 168 1.30 8.13 16.40
CA LYS A 168 1.02 8.61 17.76
C LYS A 168 0.20 7.57 18.50
N ILE A 169 0.84 6.91 19.46
CA ILE A 169 0.21 5.83 20.25
C ILE A 169 0.52 6.04 21.74
N LYS A 170 -0.39 5.54 22.57
CA LYS A 170 -0.13 5.40 24.00
C LYS A 170 0.43 3.99 24.23
N PRO A 171 1.69 3.83 24.64
CA PRO A 171 2.26 2.53 24.93
C PRO A 171 1.46 1.79 26.00
N PRO A 172 1.50 0.46 26.07
CA PRO A 172 0.99 -0.28 27.19
C PRO A 172 1.62 0.25 28.48
N TYR A 173 0.78 0.53 29.48
CA TYR A 173 1.19 1.12 30.78
C TYR A 173 1.80 2.53 30.71
N GLY A 174 1.88 3.16 29.55
CA GLY A 174 2.32 4.55 29.40
C GLY A 174 1.30 5.53 29.98
N SER A 175 1.76 6.68 30.51
CA SER A 175 0.89 7.72 31.05
C SER A 175 0.32 8.65 29.97
N HIS A 176 1.04 8.85 28.87
CA HIS A 176 0.71 9.80 27.79
C HIS A 176 0.92 9.20 26.39
N VAL A 177 0.37 9.88 25.39
CA VAL A 177 0.60 9.55 23.98
C VAL A 177 2.02 9.97 23.61
N GLN A 178 2.72 9.08 22.93
CA GLN A 178 4.08 9.29 22.42
C GLN A 178 4.08 9.15 20.89
N GLU A 179 5.00 9.82 20.25
CA GLU A 179 5.23 9.72 18.83
C GLU A 179 6.38 8.74 18.56
N PHE A 180 6.11 7.78 17.67
CA PHE A 180 7.08 6.78 17.25
C PHE A 180 7.30 6.89 15.75
N PRO A 181 8.51 6.61 15.27
CA PRO A 181 8.74 6.47 13.84
C PRO A 181 7.93 5.30 13.29
N ARG A 182 7.40 5.48 12.08
CA ARG A 182 6.84 4.37 11.33
C ARG A 182 7.99 3.57 10.73
N LEU A 183 8.05 2.27 11.02
CA LEU A 183 8.99 1.32 10.42
C LEU A 183 8.36 0.59 9.22
N ALA A 184 7.08 0.26 9.34
CA ALA A 184 6.41 -0.62 8.40
C ALA A 184 6.23 -0.01 7.01
N SER A 185 6.69 -0.73 5.99
CA SER A 185 6.17 -0.65 4.63
C SER A 185 5.08 -1.69 4.42
N PHE A 186 4.30 -1.55 3.33
CA PHE A 186 3.20 -2.44 3.05
C PHE A 186 3.39 -3.15 1.71
N ILE A 187 2.88 -4.36 1.63
CA ILE A 187 2.67 -5.15 0.43
C ILE A 187 1.29 -5.80 0.53
N ALA A 188 0.64 -6.13 -0.58
CA ALA A 188 -0.67 -6.75 -0.55
C ALA A 188 -0.78 -7.88 -1.56
N THR A 189 -1.67 -8.83 -1.28
CA THR A 189 -2.00 -9.92 -2.18
C THR A 189 -3.50 -9.98 -2.42
N SER A 190 -3.92 -10.40 -3.62
CA SER A 190 -5.32 -10.60 -3.96
C SER A 190 -5.52 -11.80 -4.87
N ASN A 191 -6.68 -12.42 -4.77
CA ASN A 191 -7.14 -13.47 -5.68
C ASN A 191 -8.15 -12.94 -6.71
N MET A 192 -8.49 -11.66 -6.69
CA MET A 192 -9.40 -10.97 -7.59
C MET A 192 -8.69 -9.79 -8.26
N THR A 193 -9.14 -9.43 -9.46
CA THR A 193 -8.55 -8.34 -10.25
C THR A 193 -9.23 -6.99 -10.02
N ASP A 194 -10.56 -6.98 -9.86
CA ASP A 194 -11.38 -5.77 -9.68
C ASP A 194 -11.46 -5.36 -8.20
N ILE A 195 -10.40 -4.80 -7.66
CA ILE A 195 -10.23 -4.59 -6.22
C ILE A 195 -9.97 -3.16 -5.79
N LEU A 196 -9.60 -2.28 -6.72
CA LEU A 196 -9.33 -0.88 -6.38
C LEU A 196 -10.62 -0.05 -6.46
N SER A 197 -11.06 0.46 -5.32
CA SER A 197 -12.35 1.16 -5.18
C SER A 197 -12.23 2.68 -5.22
N ASP A 198 -11.02 3.26 -5.14
CA ASP A 198 -10.78 4.72 -5.17
C ASP A 198 -9.89 5.11 -6.34
N PRO A 199 -10.46 5.60 -7.47
CA PRO A 199 -9.66 6.04 -8.62
C PRO A 199 -8.64 7.14 -8.27
N SER A 200 -8.95 8.00 -7.29
CA SER A 200 -8.03 9.06 -6.84
C SER A 200 -6.91 8.55 -5.93
N GLY A 201 -7.11 7.41 -5.30
CA GLY A 201 -6.20 6.77 -4.35
C GLY A 201 -5.35 5.66 -4.95
N ASN A 202 -5.67 5.18 -6.16
CA ASN A 202 -5.05 4.01 -6.76
C ASN A 202 -3.55 4.19 -7.07
N ARG A 203 -3.04 5.43 -7.12
CA ARG A 203 -1.60 5.75 -7.24
C ARG A 203 -0.71 5.14 -6.16
N ARG A 204 -1.30 4.65 -5.07
CA ARG A 204 -0.57 4.04 -3.96
C ARG A 204 -0.30 2.55 -4.18
N PHE A 205 -0.98 1.97 -5.13
CA PHE A 205 -0.88 0.54 -5.42
C PHE A 205 -0.03 0.32 -6.66
N LEU A 206 1.00 -0.49 -6.54
CA LEU A 206 1.79 -0.96 -7.69
C LEU A 206 1.16 -2.28 -8.13
N GLY A 207 0.07 -2.20 -8.91
CA GLY A 207 -0.72 -3.35 -9.33
C GLY A 207 0.05 -4.25 -10.28
N VAL A 208 0.11 -5.53 -9.97
CA VAL A 208 0.84 -6.55 -10.75
C VAL A 208 0.00 -7.80 -10.85
N GLU A 209 -0.52 -8.07 -12.04
CA GLU A 209 -1.13 -9.34 -12.36
C GLU A 209 -0.08 -10.36 -12.76
N LEU A 210 -0.08 -11.51 -12.07
CA LEU A 210 0.86 -12.58 -12.29
C LEU A 210 0.38 -13.49 -13.42
N THR A 211 1.26 -13.79 -14.36
CA THR A 211 1.00 -14.71 -15.46
C THR A 211 1.30 -16.18 -15.12
N GLY A 212 1.99 -16.42 -13.99
CA GLY A 212 2.36 -17.74 -13.50
C GLY A 212 2.78 -17.71 -12.03
N PRO A 213 3.10 -18.86 -11.44
CA PRO A 213 3.62 -18.92 -10.07
C PRO A 213 4.95 -18.18 -9.92
N ILE A 214 5.11 -17.49 -8.77
CA ILE A 214 6.39 -16.85 -8.42
C ILE A 214 7.43 -17.95 -8.15
N ASP A 215 8.62 -17.79 -8.71
CA ASP A 215 9.74 -18.66 -8.38
C ASP A 215 10.31 -18.30 -7.00
N VAL A 216 10.05 -19.15 -6.04
CA VAL A 216 10.53 -19.02 -4.66
C VAL A 216 11.61 -20.05 -4.31
N SER A 217 12.12 -20.80 -5.27
CA SER A 217 13.08 -21.88 -5.06
C SER A 217 14.51 -21.39 -4.77
N GLY A 218 14.92 -20.27 -5.40
CA GLY A 218 16.26 -19.72 -5.27
C GLY A 218 16.57 -19.20 -3.85
N ARG A 219 17.79 -19.42 -3.36
CA ARG A 219 18.25 -18.83 -2.09
C ARG A 219 18.61 -17.35 -2.31
N LEU A 220 18.05 -16.45 -1.47
CA LEU A 220 18.39 -15.04 -1.51
C LEU A 220 19.68 -14.78 -0.73
N ASN A 221 20.57 -14.00 -1.31
CA ASN A 221 21.71 -13.43 -0.59
C ASN A 221 21.25 -12.08 0.00
N TYR A 222 20.72 -12.12 1.22
CA TYR A 222 20.17 -10.93 1.88
C TYR A 222 21.23 -9.86 2.13
N GLU A 223 22.45 -10.23 2.54
CA GLU A 223 23.53 -9.27 2.74
C GLU A 223 23.76 -8.44 1.48
N GLN A 224 23.86 -9.07 0.33
CA GLN A 224 24.10 -8.40 -0.94
C GLN A 224 22.87 -7.63 -1.45
N LEU A 225 21.65 -8.14 -1.19
CA LEU A 225 20.40 -7.49 -1.55
C LEU A 225 20.25 -6.16 -0.80
N TYR A 226 20.47 -6.17 0.50
CA TYR A 226 20.39 -4.97 1.34
C TYR A 226 21.62 -4.06 1.19
N ALA A 227 22.80 -4.60 0.92
CA ALA A 227 23.98 -3.82 0.56
C ALA A 227 23.75 -3.00 -0.71
N GLN A 228 23.09 -3.57 -1.73
CA GLN A 228 22.67 -2.84 -2.93
C GLN A 228 21.75 -1.66 -2.57
N ALA A 229 20.69 -1.92 -1.79
CA ALA A 229 19.74 -0.89 -1.41
C ALA A 229 20.41 0.24 -0.60
N MET A 230 21.26 -0.12 0.36
CA MET A 230 22.01 0.85 1.16
C MET A 230 22.90 1.73 0.30
N GLN A 231 23.65 1.14 -0.63
CA GLN A 231 24.53 1.88 -1.51
C GLN A 231 23.77 2.78 -2.49
N ALA A 232 22.64 2.32 -3.03
CA ALA A 232 21.77 3.12 -3.88
C ALA A 232 21.25 4.35 -3.12
N LEU A 233 20.79 4.16 -1.88
CA LEU A 233 20.33 5.26 -1.02
C LEU A 233 21.44 6.24 -0.64
N GLU A 234 22.68 5.76 -0.38
CA GLU A 234 23.84 6.62 -0.12
C GLU A 234 24.24 7.47 -1.35
N ARG A 235 24.02 6.95 -2.55
CA ARG A 235 24.19 7.69 -3.81
C ARG A 235 23.07 8.67 -4.11
N GLY A 236 22.02 8.70 -3.29
CA GLY A 236 20.86 9.57 -3.47
C GLY A 236 19.89 9.08 -4.53
N GLU A 237 19.88 7.77 -4.84
CA GLU A 237 18.90 7.20 -5.73
C GLU A 237 17.47 7.36 -5.17
N LYS A 238 16.52 7.57 -6.05
CA LYS A 238 15.15 7.92 -5.71
C LYS A 238 14.41 6.73 -5.06
N SER A 239 13.86 6.95 -3.86
CA SER A 239 13.10 5.99 -3.07
C SER A 239 11.59 6.30 -3.03
N TYR A 240 11.09 7.06 -4.01
CA TYR A 240 9.70 7.49 -4.13
C TYR A 240 9.32 7.69 -5.60
N PHE A 241 8.02 7.75 -5.88
CA PHE A 241 7.50 8.00 -7.23
C PHE A 241 7.14 9.47 -7.40
N ASP A 242 7.64 10.09 -8.47
CA ASP A 242 7.31 11.47 -8.84
C ASP A 242 5.92 11.56 -9.53
N ALA A 243 5.55 12.79 -9.93
CA ALA A 243 4.25 13.03 -10.55
C ALA A 243 4.06 12.28 -11.89
N LYS A 244 5.14 12.13 -12.68
CA LYS A 244 5.08 11.44 -13.99
C LYS A 244 4.90 9.94 -13.78
N GLU A 245 5.70 9.34 -12.92
CA GLU A 245 5.59 7.93 -12.56
C GLU A 245 4.24 7.61 -11.91
N THR A 246 3.78 8.50 -11.04
CA THR A 246 2.45 8.39 -10.41
C THR A 246 1.33 8.38 -11.45
N ALA A 247 1.43 9.18 -12.51
CA ALA A 247 0.44 9.17 -13.60
C ALA A 247 0.45 7.84 -14.37
N ILE A 248 1.64 7.26 -14.62
CA ILE A 248 1.79 5.94 -15.27
C ILE A 248 1.17 4.84 -14.37
N ILE A 249 1.46 4.87 -13.07
CA ILE A 249 0.87 3.93 -12.10
C ILE A 249 -0.65 4.02 -12.11
N MET A 250 -1.21 5.23 -12.07
CA MET A 250 -2.66 5.44 -12.11
C MET A 250 -3.29 4.93 -13.41
N GLN A 251 -2.65 5.18 -14.54
CA GLN A 251 -3.13 4.69 -15.83
C GLN A 251 -3.11 3.15 -15.89
N HIS A 252 -2.03 2.53 -15.44
CA HIS A 252 -1.91 1.07 -15.38
C HIS A 252 -2.96 0.45 -14.47
N ASN A 253 -3.23 1.06 -13.33
CA ASN A 253 -4.14 0.53 -12.31
C ASN A 253 -5.62 0.61 -12.68
N ARG A 254 -5.99 1.32 -13.75
CA ARG A 254 -7.39 1.35 -14.24
C ARG A 254 -7.96 -0.03 -14.51
N GLN A 255 -7.13 -0.98 -14.94
CA GLN A 255 -7.55 -2.37 -15.19
C GLN A 255 -7.96 -3.12 -13.92
N PHE A 256 -7.55 -2.64 -12.74
CA PHE A 256 -7.86 -3.23 -11.44
C PHE A 256 -8.95 -2.47 -10.69
N GLU A 257 -9.52 -1.42 -11.29
CA GLU A 257 -10.58 -0.64 -10.66
C GLU A 257 -11.90 -1.41 -10.67
N GLN A 258 -12.58 -1.38 -9.54
CA GLN A 258 -13.94 -1.90 -9.44
C GLN A 258 -14.86 -1.08 -10.34
N ILE A 259 -15.61 -1.76 -11.17
CA ILE A 259 -16.71 -1.12 -11.90
C ILE A 259 -17.83 -0.86 -10.90
N SER A 260 -18.07 0.41 -10.57
CA SER A 260 -19.14 0.72 -9.63
C SER A 260 -20.49 0.21 -10.16
N PRO A 261 -21.41 -0.23 -9.28
CA PRO A 261 -22.75 -0.64 -9.69
C PRO A 261 -23.48 0.44 -10.51
N ILE A 262 -23.18 1.71 -10.21
CA ILE A 262 -23.72 2.86 -10.95
C ILE A 262 -23.21 2.87 -12.38
N LYS A 263 -21.90 2.68 -12.57
CA LYS A 263 -21.27 2.60 -13.89
C LYS A 263 -21.79 1.40 -14.68
N GLN A 264 -22.00 0.26 -14.03
CA GLN A 264 -22.63 -0.92 -14.66
C GLN A 264 -24.05 -0.61 -15.14
N CYS A 265 -24.90 -0.04 -14.28
CA CYS A 265 -26.26 0.35 -14.66
C CYS A 265 -26.25 1.37 -15.80
N PHE A 266 -25.36 2.36 -15.75
CA PHE A 266 -25.21 3.36 -16.81
C PHE A 266 -24.84 2.70 -18.14
N LEU A 267 -23.82 1.86 -18.18
CA LEU A 267 -23.35 1.21 -19.40
C LEU A 267 -24.34 0.19 -19.99
N GLN A 268 -25.32 -0.29 -19.21
CA GLN A 268 -26.41 -1.11 -19.71
C GLN A 268 -27.51 -0.31 -20.46
N VAL A 269 -27.56 1.00 -20.24
CA VAL A 269 -28.60 1.88 -20.83
C VAL A 269 -28.00 2.86 -21.81
N PHE A 270 -26.78 3.30 -21.57
CA PHE A 270 -26.09 4.35 -22.30
C PHE A 270 -24.70 3.92 -22.75
N GLU A 271 -24.25 4.55 -23.82
CA GLU A 271 -22.84 4.55 -24.25
C GLU A 271 -22.33 5.99 -24.36
N PRO A 272 -21.04 6.24 -24.05
CA PRO A 272 -20.42 7.53 -24.36
C PRO A 272 -20.44 7.81 -25.87
N ALA A 273 -20.97 8.93 -26.28
CA ALA A 273 -20.95 9.34 -27.69
C ALA A 273 -19.66 10.08 -28.03
N SER A 274 -19.11 9.79 -29.20
CA SER A 274 -17.88 10.42 -29.68
C SER A 274 -18.11 11.83 -30.21
N THR A 275 -19.27 12.09 -30.84
CA THR A 275 -19.64 13.39 -31.42
C THR A 275 -21.11 13.72 -31.10
N PRO A 276 -21.48 15.03 -31.08
CA PRO A 276 -22.87 15.44 -30.86
C PRO A 276 -23.85 14.96 -31.93
N GLU A 277 -23.36 14.62 -33.11
CA GLU A 277 -24.19 14.12 -34.21
C GLU A 277 -24.70 12.70 -33.95
N ASN A 278 -23.93 11.92 -33.17
CA ASN A 278 -24.22 10.54 -32.86
C ASN A 278 -24.79 10.33 -31.44
N GLY A 279 -25.11 11.42 -30.72
CA GLY A 279 -25.59 11.33 -29.34
C GLY A 279 -26.42 12.53 -28.92
N GLU A 280 -27.02 12.41 -27.75
CA GLU A 280 -27.79 13.48 -27.11
C GLU A 280 -27.11 13.96 -25.82
N TYR A 281 -27.28 15.26 -25.53
CA TYR A 281 -26.82 15.81 -24.24
C TYR A 281 -27.92 15.64 -23.20
N LEU A 282 -27.67 14.86 -22.17
CA LEU A 282 -28.58 14.64 -21.04
C LEU A 282 -27.97 15.18 -19.75
N MET A 283 -28.79 15.87 -18.94
CA MET A 283 -28.42 16.24 -17.59
C MET A 283 -28.30 15.02 -16.69
N ALA A 284 -27.46 15.10 -15.65
CA ALA A 284 -27.35 14.05 -14.64
C ALA A 284 -28.69 13.66 -14.03
N ALA A 285 -29.61 14.60 -13.88
CA ALA A 285 -30.97 14.35 -13.38
C ALA A 285 -31.77 13.44 -14.34
N ALA A 286 -31.76 13.76 -15.63
CA ALA A 286 -32.47 12.96 -16.64
C ALA A 286 -31.89 11.53 -16.74
N ILE A 287 -30.55 11.41 -16.68
CA ILE A 287 -29.87 10.09 -16.63
C ILE A 287 -30.30 9.34 -15.38
N PHE A 288 -30.35 10.04 -14.21
CA PHE A 288 -30.76 9.44 -12.95
C PHE A 288 -32.18 8.88 -13.00
N ASP A 289 -33.12 9.66 -13.56
CA ASP A 289 -34.54 9.25 -13.67
C ASP A 289 -34.69 8.02 -14.58
N ILE A 290 -34.00 8.00 -15.71
CA ILE A 290 -34.01 6.85 -16.64
C ILE A 290 -33.43 5.60 -15.97
N LEU A 291 -32.29 5.72 -15.28
CA LEU A 291 -31.69 4.61 -14.55
C LEU A 291 -32.59 4.14 -13.42
N LYS A 292 -33.20 5.05 -12.68
CA LYS A 292 -34.13 4.73 -11.59
C LYS A 292 -35.39 4.03 -12.10
N GLN A 293 -35.93 4.45 -13.23
CA GLN A 293 -37.07 3.82 -13.87
C GLN A 293 -36.75 2.39 -14.30
N LYS A 294 -35.52 2.13 -14.84
CA LYS A 294 -35.13 0.81 -15.33
C LYS A 294 -34.72 -0.16 -14.22
N PHE A 295 -33.99 0.32 -13.21
CA PHE A 295 -33.37 -0.54 -12.18
C PHE A 295 -34.05 -0.45 -10.80
N GLY A 296 -34.92 0.54 -10.57
CA GLY A 296 -35.67 0.67 -9.32
C GLY A 296 -34.77 0.72 -8.08
N SER A 297 -35.07 -0.14 -7.12
CA SER A 297 -34.30 -0.30 -5.88
C SER A 297 -32.90 -0.90 -6.06
N SER A 298 -32.63 -1.56 -7.19
CA SER A 298 -31.31 -2.11 -7.51
C SER A 298 -30.29 -1.01 -7.86
N LEU A 299 -30.76 0.20 -8.18
CA LEU A 299 -29.88 1.34 -8.40
C LEU A 299 -29.35 1.86 -7.06
N GLN A 300 -28.14 1.49 -6.67
CA GLN A 300 -27.49 1.89 -5.41
C GLN A 300 -26.98 3.34 -5.43
N VAL A 301 -27.83 4.27 -5.89
CA VAL A 301 -27.53 5.71 -5.94
C VAL A 301 -28.52 6.47 -5.08
N SER A 302 -28.01 7.14 -4.06
CA SER A 302 -28.84 7.91 -3.13
C SER A 302 -29.11 9.35 -3.59
N SER A 303 -28.35 9.88 -4.55
CA SER A 303 -28.50 11.26 -5.01
C SER A 303 -27.93 11.50 -6.41
N ILE A 304 -28.50 12.52 -7.09
CA ILE A 304 -28.02 13.00 -8.41
C ILE A 304 -26.56 13.46 -8.32
N GLN A 305 -26.12 14.08 -7.21
CA GLN A 305 -24.76 14.50 -7.01
C GLN A 305 -23.78 13.33 -6.99
N LYS A 306 -24.17 12.20 -6.36
CA LYS A 306 -23.37 10.97 -6.36
C LYS A 306 -23.27 10.40 -7.76
N LEU A 307 -24.39 10.34 -8.50
CA LEU A 307 -24.38 9.93 -9.91
C LEU A 307 -23.47 10.83 -10.74
N GLY A 308 -23.58 12.15 -10.60
CA GLY A 308 -22.75 13.09 -11.37
C GLY A 308 -21.24 12.90 -11.15
N ARG A 309 -20.80 12.57 -9.92
CA ARG A 309 -19.39 12.24 -9.63
C ARG A 309 -18.96 10.95 -10.33
N GLU A 310 -19.81 9.92 -10.32
CA GLU A 310 -19.52 8.65 -11.00
C GLU A 310 -19.47 8.83 -12.52
N LEU A 311 -20.38 9.62 -13.11
CA LEU A 311 -20.39 9.91 -14.55
C LEU A 311 -19.10 10.61 -15.01
N GLN A 312 -18.51 11.49 -14.19
CA GLN A 312 -17.24 12.16 -14.50
C GLN A 312 -16.06 11.18 -14.62
N ASN A 313 -16.16 10.00 -13.99
CA ASN A 313 -15.13 8.96 -14.00
C ASN A 313 -15.34 7.93 -15.14
N ILE A 314 -16.36 8.10 -15.98
CA ILE A 314 -16.59 7.21 -17.14
C ILE A 314 -15.71 7.63 -18.29
N GLU A 315 -14.84 6.74 -18.73
CA GLU A 315 -13.94 6.98 -19.85
C GLU A 315 -14.68 7.26 -21.14
N GLY A 316 -14.25 8.29 -21.88
CA GLY A 316 -14.88 8.71 -23.15
C GLY A 316 -16.17 9.50 -22.97
N LEU A 317 -16.74 9.61 -21.77
CA LEU A 317 -17.98 10.36 -21.55
C LEU A 317 -17.71 11.87 -21.53
N LYS A 318 -18.02 12.52 -22.66
CA LYS A 318 -17.90 13.97 -22.79
C LYS A 318 -18.97 14.67 -21.99
N ASN A 319 -18.61 15.79 -21.39
CA ASN A 319 -19.56 16.63 -20.66
C ASN A 319 -19.39 18.11 -21.02
N ARG A 320 -20.44 18.90 -20.79
CA ARG A 320 -20.41 20.36 -20.87
C ARG A 320 -21.17 20.96 -19.69
N ARG A 321 -20.73 22.12 -19.24
CA ARG A 321 -21.39 22.83 -18.15
C ARG A 321 -22.37 23.84 -18.76
N THR A 322 -23.61 23.81 -18.30
CA THR A 322 -24.67 24.77 -18.66
C THR A 322 -25.11 25.54 -17.41
N ARG A 323 -25.94 26.58 -17.61
CA ARG A 323 -26.55 27.32 -16.48
C ARG A 323 -27.46 26.46 -15.61
N PHE A 324 -27.93 25.34 -16.12
CA PHE A 324 -28.81 24.39 -15.42
C PHE A 324 -28.06 23.20 -14.81
N GLY A 325 -26.78 23.02 -15.04
CA GLY A 325 -25.98 21.92 -14.54
C GLY A 325 -25.02 21.33 -15.57
N THR A 326 -24.49 20.16 -15.25
CA THR A 326 -23.62 19.42 -16.16
C THR A 326 -24.43 18.48 -17.01
N GLU A 327 -24.25 18.56 -18.33
CA GLU A 327 -24.82 17.65 -19.32
C GLU A 327 -23.73 16.68 -19.86
N TYR A 328 -24.12 15.47 -20.12
CA TYR A 328 -23.28 14.39 -20.60
C TYR A 328 -23.72 13.93 -21.99
N LEU A 329 -22.76 13.72 -22.89
CA LEU A 329 -23.02 13.30 -24.26
C LEU A 329 -23.12 11.78 -24.33
N VAL A 330 -24.32 11.26 -24.55
CA VAL A 330 -24.63 9.83 -24.49
C VAL A 330 -25.41 9.36 -25.70
N VAL A 331 -25.31 8.05 -25.98
CA VAL A 331 -26.22 7.32 -26.87
C VAL A 331 -27.03 6.36 -26.01
N ARG A 332 -28.32 6.26 -26.24
CA ARG A 332 -29.18 5.22 -25.60
C ARG A 332 -29.02 3.90 -26.36
N LYS A 333 -28.90 2.83 -25.60
CA LYS A 333 -28.94 1.44 -26.10
C LYS A 333 -30.33 0.94 -26.31
#